data_d94b3f621564dd770522394ac5d7d1e0
#
_entry.id   d94b3f621564dd770522394ac5d7d1e0
#
_cell.length_a   1.000
_cell.length_b   1.000
_cell.length_c   1.000
_cell.angle_alpha   90.00
_cell.angle_beta   90.00
_cell.angle_gamma   90.00
#
_symmetry.space_group_name_H-M   'P 1'
#
loop_
_entity.id
_entity.type
_entity.pdbx_description
1 polymer ?
#
loop_
_entity_poly.entity_id
_entity_poly.type
_entity_poly.pdbx_seq_one_letter_code
_entity_poly.pdbx_strand_id
1 'polypeptide(L)'
;MDMADTAVIKQHLIDPEICIRCNTCEATCPVGAITHDSRNYVVDAAKCNACMACVPPCPTGSIDNWRTMPQVKVYAVDEQLGWDVLPAELSAAELAAFGGGTEVPAPDGAAVAANPSLTATAAGETAFQSAQYGATLPPWSAAHAYTNLYGPKAAESTVTATVVGNVRVTEVGTDYDTHHIVLDFGAMPFPVLEGQSIGVVPPGTDANGRPHHPRQYSVASPRNGERPGYNNLSLTVKRVLEDHEGRPVRGVASNYLCNLDIGDKVQVIGPFGASFLMPNHPKSHIVMICTGTGSAPMRAMT
;
A
#
# COMPACT_ATOMS: atom_id res chain seq x y z
N MET A 1 -4.08 6.13 45.14
CA MET A 1 -3.97 5.77 43.73
C MET A 1 -5.14 6.42 43.04
N ASP A 2 -4.87 7.43 42.24
CA ASP A 2 -5.92 8.16 41.51
C ASP A 2 -6.57 7.25 40.45
N MET A 3 -7.89 7.34 40.30
CA MET A 3 -8.64 6.53 39.30
C MET A 3 -8.21 6.78 37.88
N ALA A 4 -7.43 7.84 37.62
CA ALA A 4 -6.84 8.12 36.28
C ALA A 4 -5.71 7.15 35.89
N ASP A 5 -5.07 6.49 36.89
CA ASP A 5 -3.92 5.59 36.63
C ASP A 5 -4.30 4.19 36.13
N THR A 6 -5.59 3.84 36.08
CA THR A 6 -6.06 2.50 35.68
C THR A 6 -6.79 2.47 34.34
N ALA A 7 -6.92 3.60 33.64
CA ALA A 7 -7.61 3.65 32.37
C ALA A 7 -6.80 2.93 31.28
N VAL A 8 -7.48 2.03 30.56
CA VAL A 8 -6.94 1.36 29.39
C VAL A 8 -7.46 2.06 28.14
N ILE A 9 -6.56 2.42 27.23
CA ILE A 9 -6.89 3.10 25.97
C ILE A 9 -6.42 2.29 24.77
N LYS A 10 -6.98 2.58 23.62
CA LYS A 10 -6.45 2.12 22.32
C LYS A 10 -5.64 3.26 21.71
N GLN A 11 -4.32 3.13 21.74
CA GLN A 11 -3.44 4.08 21.06
C GLN A 11 -3.34 3.75 19.57
N HIS A 12 -3.55 4.75 18.74
CA HIS A 12 -3.36 4.69 17.29
C HIS A 12 -1.89 4.90 16.96
N LEU A 13 -1.33 4.06 16.10
CA LEU A 13 0.09 4.06 15.76
C LEU A 13 0.27 3.97 14.23
N ILE A 14 1.46 4.33 13.76
CA ILE A 14 1.88 4.16 12.37
C ILE A 14 3.05 3.19 12.34
N ASP A 15 2.92 2.14 11.53
CA ASP A 15 3.96 1.15 11.33
C ASP A 15 5.09 1.73 10.46
N PRO A 16 6.31 1.93 11.00
CA PRO A 16 7.41 2.53 10.25
C PRO A 16 7.96 1.61 9.15
N GLU A 17 7.79 0.29 9.25
CA GLU A 17 8.31 -0.67 8.28
C GLU A 17 7.56 -0.61 6.95
N ILE A 18 6.23 -0.39 6.99
CA ILE A 18 5.39 -0.36 5.80
C ILE A 18 4.92 1.05 5.41
N CYS A 19 5.27 2.06 6.21
CA CYS A 19 4.95 3.46 5.91
C CYS A 19 5.77 3.99 4.73
N ILE A 20 5.12 4.34 3.63
CA ILE A 20 5.78 4.92 2.44
C ILE A 20 5.95 6.45 2.52
N ARG A 21 5.65 7.07 3.63
CA ARG A 21 5.82 8.51 3.91
C ARG A 21 5.12 9.42 2.89
N CYS A 22 3.93 9.04 2.45
CA CYS A 22 3.17 9.78 1.42
C CYS A 22 2.45 11.03 1.94
N ASN A 23 2.56 11.36 3.22
CA ASN A 23 1.92 12.49 3.91
C ASN A 23 0.37 12.49 3.90
N THR A 24 -0.27 11.51 3.32
CA THR A 24 -1.73 11.51 3.15
C THR A 24 -2.47 11.50 4.51
N CYS A 25 -1.97 10.74 5.48
CA CYS A 25 -2.57 10.64 6.80
C CYS A 25 -2.50 11.95 7.58
N GLU A 26 -1.37 12.67 7.54
CA GLU A 26 -1.19 13.97 8.18
C GLU A 26 -2.09 15.02 7.53
N ALA A 27 -2.09 15.09 6.19
CA ALA A 27 -2.93 16.03 5.44
C ALA A 27 -4.44 15.81 5.67
N THR A 28 -4.85 14.57 5.98
CA THR A 28 -6.27 14.21 6.19
C THR A 28 -6.70 14.32 7.66
N CYS A 29 -5.77 14.42 8.60
CA CYS A 29 -6.09 14.43 10.03
C CYS A 29 -6.83 15.71 10.46
N PRO A 30 -8.11 15.65 10.85
CA PRO A 30 -8.90 16.86 11.15
C PRO A 30 -8.48 17.57 12.44
N VAL A 31 -7.76 16.86 13.32
CA VAL A 31 -7.32 17.37 14.62
C VAL A 31 -5.81 17.62 14.71
N GLY A 32 -5.08 17.42 13.59
CA GLY A 32 -3.63 17.63 13.55
C GLY A 32 -2.87 16.73 14.54
N ALA A 33 -3.33 15.49 14.72
CA ALA A 33 -2.71 14.54 15.63
C ALA A 33 -1.52 13.79 15.00
N ILE A 34 -1.32 13.92 13.69
CA ILE A 34 -0.24 13.22 12.98
C ILE A 34 0.85 14.24 12.68
N THR A 35 2.09 13.85 12.94
CA THR A 35 3.28 14.63 12.64
C THR A 35 4.39 13.71 12.14
N HIS A 36 5.47 14.28 11.63
CA HIS A 36 6.60 13.50 11.13
C HIS A 36 7.94 14.22 11.32
N ASP A 37 9.00 13.45 11.25
CA ASP A 37 10.35 13.94 11.01
C ASP A 37 10.87 13.47 9.62
N SER A 38 12.17 13.52 9.41
CA SER A 38 12.78 13.00 8.17
C SER A 38 12.65 11.48 8.00
N ARG A 39 12.27 10.76 9.06
CA ARG A 39 12.32 9.31 9.17
C ARG A 39 10.95 8.67 9.33
N ASN A 40 10.15 9.13 10.30
CA ASN A 40 8.90 8.50 10.70
C ASN A 40 7.72 9.45 10.74
N TYR A 41 6.54 8.94 10.39
CA TYR A 41 5.23 9.53 10.69
C TYR A 41 4.70 8.91 11.98
N VAL A 42 4.14 9.70 12.85
CA VAL A 42 3.72 9.28 14.20
C VAL A 42 2.40 9.93 14.62
N VAL A 43 1.71 9.31 15.59
CA VAL A 43 0.43 9.82 16.10
C VAL A 43 0.58 10.32 17.52
N ASP A 44 0.22 11.57 17.73
CA ASP A 44 0.10 12.15 19.06
C ASP A 44 -1.20 11.66 19.72
N ALA A 45 -1.07 10.76 20.68
CA ALA A 45 -2.20 10.16 21.38
C ALA A 45 -3.03 11.17 22.18
N ALA A 46 -2.44 12.29 22.59
CA ALA A 46 -3.17 13.33 23.33
C ALA A 46 -4.11 14.15 22.43
N LYS A 47 -3.81 14.20 21.12
CA LYS A 47 -4.63 14.90 20.12
C LYS A 47 -5.57 13.98 19.36
N CYS A 48 -5.19 12.70 19.23
CA CYS A 48 -5.96 11.73 18.42
C CYS A 48 -7.29 11.41 19.11
N ASN A 49 -8.39 11.72 18.42
CA ASN A 49 -9.75 11.41 18.86
C ASN A 49 -10.34 10.14 18.24
N ALA A 50 -9.49 9.30 17.65
CA ALA A 50 -9.89 8.04 17.01
C ALA A 50 -10.95 8.17 15.91
N CYS A 51 -11.02 9.29 15.19
CA CYS A 51 -12.03 9.55 14.14
C CYS A 51 -11.86 8.69 12.88
N MET A 52 -10.79 7.91 12.76
CA MET A 52 -10.48 7.00 11.64
C MET A 52 -10.33 7.67 10.27
N ALA A 53 -10.39 8.99 10.14
CA ALA A 53 -10.32 9.69 8.85
C ALA A 53 -9.02 9.45 8.07
N CYS A 54 -7.93 9.15 8.78
CA CYS A 54 -6.61 8.88 8.21
C CYS A 54 -6.44 7.44 7.70
N VAL A 55 -7.31 6.49 8.09
CA VAL A 55 -7.16 5.07 7.75
C VAL A 55 -7.53 4.77 6.30
N PRO A 56 -8.71 5.16 5.77
CA PRO A 56 -9.09 4.85 4.40
C PRO A 56 -8.12 5.37 3.33
N PRO A 57 -7.56 6.58 3.45
CA PRO A 57 -6.65 7.11 2.43
C PRO A 57 -5.22 6.56 2.52
N CYS A 58 -4.85 5.81 3.57
CA CYS A 58 -3.52 5.24 3.69
C CYS A 58 -3.33 4.06 2.71
N PRO A 59 -2.46 4.18 1.70
CA PRO A 59 -2.36 3.16 0.65
C PRO A 59 -1.72 1.85 1.14
N THR A 60 -0.90 1.89 2.19
CA THR A 60 -0.23 0.70 2.74
C THR A 60 -0.92 0.14 3.98
N GLY A 61 -1.85 0.86 4.57
CA GLY A 61 -2.45 0.51 5.86
C GLY A 61 -1.53 0.70 7.06
N SER A 62 -0.36 1.32 6.87
CA SER A 62 0.61 1.55 7.97
C SER A 62 0.04 2.27 9.17
N ILE A 63 -1.01 3.08 8.98
CA ILE A 63 -1.69 3.80 10.06
C ILE A 63 -2.84 3.01 10.68
N ASP A 64 -3.22 1.86 10.15
CA ASP A 64 -4.29 1.03 10.73
C ASP A 64 -3.73 0.07 11.80
N ASN A 65 -3.00 0.63 12.73
CA ASN A 65 -2.38 -0.09 13.83
C ASN A 65 -2.82 0.49 15.17
N TRP A 66 -3.27 -0.39 16.03
CA TRP A 66 -3.81 -0.04 17.35
C TRP A 66 -3.16 -0.90 18.42
N ARG A 67 -2.84 -0.25 19.56
CA ARG A 67 -2.34 -0.97 20.74
C ARG A 67 -3.24 -0.67 21.92
N THR A 68 -3.74 -1.73 22.54
CA THR A 68 -4.43 -1.64 23.83
C THR A 68 -3.37 -1.51 24.92
N MET A 69 -3.42 -0.42 25.71
CA MET A 69 -2.41 -0.15 26.71
C MET A 69 -2.95 0.69 27.87
N PRO A 70 -2.32 0.63 29.05
CA PRO A 70 -2.62 1.55 30.12
C PRO A 70 -2.28 2.99 29.72
N GLN A 71 -3.12 3.95 30.07
CA GLN A 71 -2.92 5.36 29.72
C GLN A 71 -1.57 5.90 30.20
N VAL A 72 -1.04 5.38 31.29
CA VAL A 72 0.28 5.73 31.83
C VAL A 72 1.46 5.21 31.00
N LYS A 73 1.22 4.30 30.06
CA LYS A 73 2.23 3.70 29.17
C LYS A 73 2.08 4.11 27.71
N VAL A 74 1.30 5.15 27.44
CA VAL A 74 1.14 5.67 26.07
C VAL A 74 2.50 6.10 25.51
N TYR A 75 2.80 5.61 24.32
CA TYR A 75 4.04 5.97 23.61
C TYR A 75 4.03 7.45 23.22
N ALA A 76 5.03 8.18 23.69
CA ALA A 76 5.21 9.58 23.35
C ALA A 76 5.60 9.77 21.86
N VAL A 77 5.37 10.95 21.32
CA VAL A 77 5.75 11.31 19.95
C VAL A 77 7.25 11.09 19.71
N ASP A 78 8.10 11.58 20.59
CA ASP A 78 9.56 11.45 20.45
C ASP A 78 10.03 9.99 20.49
N GLU A 79 9.34 9.15 21.26
CA GLU A 79 9.62 7.71 21.32
C GLU A 79 9.27 7.04 19.98
N GLN A 80 8.08 7.32 19.43
CA GLN A 80 7.63 6.80 18.14
C GLN A 80 8.53 7.23 16.96
N LEU A 81 9.06 8.46 16.99
CA LEU A 81 10.00 8.95 15.97
C LEU A 81 11.31 8.14 15.94
N GLY A 82 11.67 7.51 17.06
CA GLY A 82 12.85 6.66 17.16
C GLY A 82 12.68 5.22 16.69
N TRP A 83 11.48 4.77 16.33
CA TRP A 83 11.22 3.37 16.00
C TRP A 83 11.72 2.98 14.61
N ASP A 84 12.21 1.74 14.51
CA ASP A 84 12.43 1.01 13.26
C ASP A 84 11.30 0.02 12.97
N VAL A 85 10.70 -0.52 14.05
CA VAL A 85 9.60 -1.48 14.00
C VAL A 85 8.55 -1.10 15.04
N LEU A 86 7.30 -1.52 14.84
CA LEU A 86 6.26 -1.35 15.85
C LEU A 86 6.58 -2.19 17.11
N PRO A 87 6.36 -1.64 18.31
CA PRO A 87 6.44 -2.41 19.55
C PRO A 87 5.45 -3.60 19.53
N ALA A 88 5.82 -4.69 20.16
CA ALA A 88 4.94 -5.83 20.36
C ALA A 88 3.67 -5.43 21.14
N GLU A 89 2.59 -6.13 20.92
CA GLU A 89 1.38 -5.97 21.74
C GLU A 89 1.64 -6.42 23.17
N LEU A 90 1.06 -5.69 24.14
CA LEU A 90 1.10 -6.11 25.51
C LEU A 90 0.26 -7.38 25.69
N SER A 91 0.82 -8.35 26.38
CA SER A 91 0.10 -9.57 26.73
C SER A 91 -1.06 -9.29 27.72
N ALA A 92 -2.05 -10.17 27.74
CA ALA A 92 -3.16 -10.05 28.70
C ALA A 92 -2.69 -10.01 30.16
N ALA A 93 -1.57 -10.67 30.48
CA ALA A 93 -0.99 -10.67 31.81
C ALA A 93 -0.36 -9.29 32.16
N GLU A 94 0.30 -8.67 31.19
CA GLU A 94 0.84 -7.31 31.35
C GLU A 94 -0.27 -6.27 31.48
N LEU A 95 -1.34 -6.37 30.71
CA LEU A 95 -2.51 -5.49 30.83
C LEU A 95 -3.21 -5.66 32.19
N ALA A 96 -3.36 -6.90 32.66
CA ALA A 96 -3.98 -7.20 33.96
C ALA A 96 -3.17 -6.67 35.15
N ALA A 97 -1.82 -6.61 35.04
CA ALA A 97 -0.95 -6.06 36.05
C ALA A 97 -1.18 -4.57 36.31
N PHE A 98 -1.79 -3.83 35.38
CA PHE A 98 -2.16 -2.43 35.49
C PHE A 98 -3.61 -2.19 35.99
N GLY A 99 -4.26 -3.22 36.52
CA GLY A 99 -5.61 -3.12 37.08
C GLY A 99 -6.68 -3.10 36.01
N GLY A 100 -6.93 -4.28 35.37
CA GLY A 100 -7.87 -4.48 34.28
C GLY A 100 -9.20 -3.75 34.47
N GLY A 101 -9.23 -2.50 34.08
CA GLY A 101 -10.38 -1.60 34.07
C GLY A 101 -11.14 -1.79 32.76
N THR A 102 -12.44 -1.67 32.83
CA THR A 102 -13.38 -1.68 31.71
C THR A 102 -12.86 -0.86 30.54
N GLU A 103 -12.80 -1.49 29.38
CA GLU A 103 -12.53 -0.86 28.10
C GLU A 103 -13.39 0.40 27.96
N VAL A 104 -12.75 1.57 27.82
CA VAL A 104 -13.46 2.80 27.47
C VAL A 104 -13.87 2.63 26.01
N PRO A 105 -15.16 2.60 25.65
CA PRO A 105 -15.59 2.53 24.27
C PRO A 105 -14.95 3.70 23.51
N ALA A 106 -14.38 3.43 22.34
CA ALA A 106 -14.02 4.50 21.43
C ALA A 106 -15.27 5.39 21.22
N PRO A 107 -15.14 6.72 21.23
CA PRO A 107 -16.27 7.57 20.94
C PRO A 107 -16.88 7.15 19.61
N ASP A 108 -18.22 7.00 19.57
CA ASP A 108 -18.96 6.67 18.35
C ASP A 108 -18.63 7.72 17.28
N GLY A 109 -17.52 7.49 16.60
CA GLY A 109 -17.18 8.22 15.39
C GLY A 109 -18.24 7.91 14.36
N ALA A 110 -18.94 8.93 13.91
CA ALA A 110 -19.87 8.80 12.80
C ALA A 110 -19.20 7.92 11.73
N ALA A 111 -19.86 6.81 11.41
CA ALA A 111 -19.38 5.87 10.41
C ALA A 111 -19.07 6.66 9.14
N VAL A 112 -17.81 6.92 8.89
CA VAL A 112 -17.37 7.35 7.58
C VAL A 112 -17.75 6.19 6.71
N ALA A 113 -18.66 6.43 5.78
CA ALA A 113 -19.17 5.41 4.88
C ALA A 113 -17.95 4.66 4.31
N ALA A 114 -17.73 3.45 4.81
CA ALA A 114 -16.68 2.60 4.27
C ALA A 114 -16.92 2.55 2.78
N ASN A 115 -15.90 2.80 1.99
CA ASN A 115 -16.01 2.64 0.55
C ASN A 115 -16.61 1.24 0.32
N PRO A 116 -17.85 1.11 -0.19
CA PRO A 116 -18.54 -0.17 -0.27
C PRO A 116 -17.76 -1.22 -1.07
N SER A 117 -16.74 -0.77 -1.80
CA SER A 117 -15.82 -1.62 -2.55
C SER A 117 -14.90 -2.48 -1.68
N LEU A 118 -14.78 -2.22 -0.38
CA LEU A 118 -13.69 -2.79 0.44
C LEU A 118 -14.16 -3.53 1.69
N THR A 119 -15.47 -3.68 1.92
CA THR A 119 -15.98 -4.45 3.04
C THR A 119 -16.17 -5.91 2.62
N ALA A 120 -15.27 -6.78 3.08
CA ALA A 120 -15.57 -8.20 3.14
C ALA A 120 -16.71 -8.40 4.14
N THR A 121 -17.81 -9.01 3.71
CA THR A 121 -18.87 -9.44 4.63
C THR A 121 -18.36 -10.60 5.46
N ALA A 122 -18.85 -10.75 6.70
CA ALA A 122 -18.47 -11.82 7.63
C ALA A 122 -18.72 -13.26 7.09
N ALA A 123 -19.33 -13.40 5.92
CA ALA A 123 -19.58 -14.65 5.22
C ALA A 123 -18.51 -15.03 4.19
N GLY A 124 -17.42 -14.25 4.04
CA GLY A 124 -16.36 -14.53 3.05
C GLY A 124 -16.76 -14.28 1.59
N GLU A 125 -18.00 -13.89 1.34
CA GLU A 125 -18.45 -13.46 0.02
C GLU A 125 -18.25 -11.95 -0.11
N THR A 126 -17.32 -11.55 -0.98
CA THR A 126 -17.16 -10.15 -1.34
C THR A 126 -18.15 -9.81 -2.44
N ALA A 127 -18.74 -8.61 -2.36
CA ALA A 127 -19.64 -8.09 -3.39
C ALA A 127 -18.96 -7.94 -4.78
N PHE A 128 -17.70 -8.31 -4.89
CA PHE A 128 -16.80 -8.11 -6.03
C PHE A 128 -16.26 -9.40 -6.62
N GLN A 129 -17.03 -10.49 -6.56
CA GLN A 129 -16.67 -11.67 -7.33
C GLN A 129 -16.81 -11.40 -8.82
N SER A 130 -15.73 -11.61 -9.56
CA SER A 130 -15.84 -11.75 -11.00
C SER A 130 -16.41 -13.13 -11.31
N ALA A 131 -17.67 -13.19 -11.72
CA ALA A 131 -18.31 -14.43 -12.12
C ALA A 131 -17.57 -15.14 -13.27
N GLN A 132 -16.84 -14.37 -14.09
CA GLN A 132 -16.09 -14.86 -15.24
C GLN A 132 -14.81 -15.61 -14.85
N TYR A 133 -14.13 -15.17 -13.76
CA TYR A 133 -12.84 -15.71 -13.39
C TYR A 133 -12.83 -16.37 -12.01
N GLY A 134 -13.93 -16.33 -11.28
CA GLY A 134 -14.00 -16.83 -9.92
C GLY A 134 -13.08 -16.10 -8.94
N ALA A 135 -12.53 -14.95 -9.34
CA ALA A 135 -11.62 -14.18 -8.55
C ALA A 135 -12.38 -13.32 -7.52
N THR A 136 -11.86 -13.29 -6.31
CA THR A 136 -12.36 -12.45 -5.21
C THR A 136 -11.38 -11.31 -4.95
N LEU A 137 -11.58 -10.54 -3.88
CA LEU A 137 -10.58 -9.60 -3.41
C LEU A 137 -9.38 -10.32 -2.78
N PRO A 138 -8.21 -9.65 -2.67
CA PRO A 138 -7.05 -10.19 -1.98
C PRO A 138 -7.38 -10.73 -0.57
N PRO A 139 -6.62 -11.70 -0.05
CA PRO A 139 -5.35 -12.18 -0.61
C PRO A 139 -5.53 -13.17 -1.76
N TRP A 140 -4.76 -12.98 -2.82
CA TRP A 140 -4.74 -13.90 -3.95
C TRP A 140 -3.98 -15.18 -3.59
N SER A 141 -4.35 -16.31 -4.19
CA SER A 141 -3.66 -17.59 -4.03
C SER A 141 -2.89 -17.98 -5.29
N ALA A 142 -2.09 -19.03 -5.23
CA ALA A 142 -1.40 -19.56 -6.40
C ALA A 142 -2.36 -19.98 -7.55
N ALA A 143 -3.61 -20.29 -7.23
CA ALA A 143 -4.65 -20.56 -8.23
C ALA A 143 -5.01 -19.32 -9.07
N HIS A 144 -4.65 -18.12 -8.61
CA HIS A 144 -4.87 -16.85 -9.31
C HIS A 144 -3.65 -16.42 -10.15
N ALA A 145 -2.73 -17.32 -10.47
CA ALA A 145 -1.58 -17.05 -11.36
C ALA A 145 -2.02 -16.86 -12.82
N TYR A 146 -3.00 -15.99 -13.03
CA TYR A 146 -3.49 -15.66 -14.37
C TYR A 146 -2.46 -14.87 -15.16
N THR A 147 -2.49 -15.02 -16.48
CA THR A 147 -1.72 -14.21 -17.42
C THR A 147 -2.64 -13.68 -18.50
N ASN A 148 -2.42 -12.44 -18.94
CA ASN A 148 -3.22 -11.77 -19.97
C ASN A 148 -4.73 -11.74 -19.65
N LEU A 149 -5.10 -11.58 -18.40
CA LEU A 149 -6.48 -11.47 -17.95
C LEU A 149 -7.15 -10.25 -18.59
N TYR A 150 -6.41 -9.15 -18.66
CA TYR A 150 -6.80 -7.90 -19.32
C TYR A 150 -5.77 -7.55 -20.41
N GLY A 151 -6.24 -7.11 -21.56
CA GLY A 151 -5.39 -6.71 -22.67
C GLY A 151 -6.05 -6.94 -24.04
N PRO A 152 -5.35 -6.67 -25.14
CA PRO A 152 -5.92 -6.69 -26.48
C PRO A 152 -6.54 -8.04 -26.91
N LYS A 153 -6.13 -9.13 -26.26
CA LYS A 153 -6.64 -10.49 -26.52
C LYS A 153 -7.66 -10.98 -25.49
N ALA A 154 -7.94 -10.18 -24.46
CA ALA A 154 -8.90 -10.51 -23.43
C ALA A 154 -10.31 -10.00 -23.77
N ALA A 155 -11.32 -10.47 -23.03
CA ALA A 155 -12.70 -9.97 -23.17
C ALA A 155 -12.80 -8.47 -22.85
N GLU A 156 -11.97 -8.02 -21.90
CA GLU A 156 -11.83 -6.60 -21.54
C GLU A 156 -10.44 -6.10 -21.92
N SER A 157 -10.39 -4.99 -22.67
CA SER A 157 -9.11 -4.50 -23.21
C SER A 157 -8.18 -3.89 -22.17
N THR A 158 -8.71 -3.17 -21.19
CA THR A 158 -7.95 -2.55 -20.11
C THR A 158 -8.78 -2.47 -18.83
N VAL A 159 -8.08 -2.32 -17.70
CA VAL A 159 -8.68 -1.98 -16.40
C VAL A 159 -8.19 -0.60 -15.98
N THR A 160 -9.09 0.18 -15.39
CA THR A 160 -8.74 1.49 -14.85
C THR A 160 -8.39 1.36 -13.37
N ALA A 161 -7.15 1.67 -13.03
CA ALA A 161 -6.71 1.83 -11.65
C ALA A 161 -6.70 3.30 -11.24
N THR A 162 -6.80 3.55 -9.93
CA THR A 162 -6.64 4.88 -9.34
C THR A 162 -5.32 4.97 -8.62
N VAL A 163 -4.57 6.04 -8.82
CA VAL A 163 -3.36 6.32 -8.04
C VAL A 163 -3.77 6.69 -6.62
N VAL A 164 -3.32 5.92 -5.64
CA VAL A 164 -3.57 6.18 -4.21
C VAL A 164 -2.29 6.48 -3.45
N GLY A 165 -1.14 6.36 -4.10
CA GLY A 165 0.17 6.78 -3.60
C GLY A 165 1.14 6.99 -4.75
N ASN A 166 1.96 8.05 -4.69
CA ASN A 166 3.06 8.32 -5.61
C ASN A 166 4.15 9.08 -4.86
N VAL A 167 5.20 8.40 -4.47
CA VAL A 167 6.26 8.95 -3.63
C VAL A 167 7.62 8.70 -4.27
N ARG A 168 8.42 9.75 -4.39
CA ARG A 168 9.83 9.61 -4.76
C ARG A 168 10.59 8.96 -3.61
N VAL A 169 11.24 7.83 -3.88
CA VAL A 169 12.01 7.03 -2.90
C VAL A 169 13.51 7.27 -2.98
N THR A 170 13.97 8.04 -3.96
CA THR A 170 15.37 8.46 -4.08
C THR A 170 15.54 9.89 -3.60
N GLU A 171 16.71 10.21 -3.07
CA GLU A 171 17.05 11.54 -2.58
C GLU A 171 16.92 12.60 -3.69
N VAL A 172 16.37 13.75 -3.32
CA VAL A 172 16.25 14.89 -4.26
C VAL A 172 17.63 15.48 -4.54
N GLY A 173 17.91 15.73 -5.81
CA GLY A 173 19.21 16.26 -6.27
C GLY A 173 20.22 15.18 -6.68
N THR A 174 19.83 13.90 -6.61
CA THR A 174 20.61 12.80 -7.21
C THR A 174 20.20 12.55 -8.65
N ASP A 175 21.07 11.87 -9.42
CA ASP A 175 20.83 11.49 -10.82
C ASP A 175 19.68 10.46 -10.99
N TYR A 176 19.15 9.96 -9.86
CA TYR A 176 18.12 8.95 -9.85
C TYR A 176 16.80 9.53 -9.34
N ASP A 177 15.78 9.45 -10.16
CA ASP A 177 14.41 9.80 -9.79
C ASP A 177 13.54 8.53 -9.86
N THR A 178 13.36 7.89 -8.71
CA THR A 178 12.61 6.65 -8.59
C THR A 178 11.41 6.85 -7.68
N HIS A 179 10.25 6.39 -8.13
CA HIS A 179 8.99 6.52 -7.43
C HIS A 179 8.45 5.15 -7.01
N HIS A 180 7.85 5.12 -5.83
CA HIS A 180 6.95 4.07 -5.39
C HIS A 180 5.52 4.54 -5.66
N ILE A 181 4.79 3.79 -6.46
CA ILE A 181 3.46 4.17 -6.96
C ILE A 181 2.48 3.08 -6.59
N VAL A 182 1.40 3.44 -5.92
CA VAL A 182 0.34 2.52 -5.49
C VAL A 182 -0.90 2.74 -6.34
N LEU A 183 -1.40 1.66 -6.94
CA LEU A 183 -2.55 1.62 -7.82
C LEU A 183 -3.67 0.80 -7.16
N ASP A 184 -4.84 1.39 -7.00
CA ASP A 184 -6.05 0.74 -6.47
C ASP A 184 -7.02 0.44 -7.61
N PHE A 185 -7.50 -0.79 -7.67
CA PHE A 185 -8.43 -1.28 -8.70
C PHE A 185 -9.90 -1.27 -8.23
N GLY A 186 -10.15 -0.83 -6.99
CA GLY A 186 -11.50 -0.78 -6.42
C GLY A 186 -12.20 -2.14 -6.49
N ALA A 187 -13.37 -2.15 -7.11
CA ALA A 187 -14.19 -3.34 -7.26
C ALA A 187 -13.77 -4.29 -8.38
N MET A 188 -12.91 -3.85 -9.29
CA MET A 188 -12.50 -4.68 -10.44
C MET A 188 -11.38 -5.64 -10.00
N PRO A 189 -11.61 -6.96 -9.96
CA PRO A 189 -10.59 -7.91 -9.54
C PRO A 189 -9.35 -7.84 -10.43
N PHE A 190 -8.20 -7.64 -9.83
CA PHE A 190 -6.92 -7.66 -10.54
C PHE A 190 -5.94 -8.58 -9.80
N PRO A 191 -6.14 -9.91 -9.90
CA PRO A 191 -5.29 -10.87 -9.22
C PRO A 191 -3.88 -10.85 -9.80
N VAL A 192 -2.91 -10.57 -8.93
CA VAL A 192 -1.49 -10.51 -9.25
C VAL A 192 -0.69 -11.22 -8.16
N LEU A 193 0.36 -11.93 -8.56
CA LEU A 193 1.26 -12.62 -7.65
C LEU A 193 2.65 -12.01 -7.70
N GLU A 194 3.41 -12.23 -6.65
CA GLU A 194 4.81 -11.82 -6.57
C GLU A 194 5.60 -12.40 -7.73
N GLY A 195 6.38 -11.55 -8.40
CA GLY A 195 7.14 -11.90 -9.61
C GLY A 195 6.41 -11.71 -10.92
N GLN A 196 5.10 -11.38 -10.89
CA GLN A 196 4.40 -10.94 -12.09
C GLN A 196 4.64 -9.46 -12.39
N SER A 197 4.27 -9.06 -13.60
CA SER A 197 4.32 -7.68 -14.08
C SER A 197 2.93 -7.26 -14.55
N ILE A 198 2.70 -5.95 -14.57
CA ILE A 198 1.54 -5.34 -15.22
C ILE A 198 2.00 -4.47 -16.39
N GLY A 199 1.12 -4.24 -17.35
CA GLY A 199 1.35 -3.28 -18.42
C GLY A 199 0.60 -1.99 -18.14
N VAL A 200 1.30 -0.87 -18.19
CA VAL A 200 0.69 0.47 -18.13
C VAL A 200 0.56 1.02 -19.53
N VAL A 201 -0.62 1.52 -19.87
CA VAL A 201 -0.94 2.13 -21.17
C VAL A 201 -0.87 3.65 -21.01
N PRO A 202 0.20 4.32 -21.47
CA PRO A 202 0.28 5.78 -21.39
C PRO A 202 -0.77 6.41 -22.32
N PRO A 203 -1.39 7.52 -21.92
CA PRO A 203 -2.34 8.24 -22.77
C PRO A 203 -1.64 8.93 -23.95
N GLY A 204 -2.43 9.25 -24.98
CA GLY A 204 -1.96 9.97 -26.15
C GLY A 204 -1.40 9.08 -27.26
N THR A 205 -0.73 9.71 -28.21
CA THR A 205 -0.22 9.08 -29.42
C THR A 205 1.24 9.45 -29.69
N ASP A 206 1.92 8.60 -30.44
CA ASP A 206 3.27 8.88 -30.98
C ASP A 206 3.24 9.94 -32.09
N ALA A 207 4.42 10.29 -32.62
CA ALA A 207 4.57 11.25 -33.71
C ALA A 207 3.83 10.84 -35.01
N ASN A 208 3.45 9.58 -35.14
CA ASN A 208 2.72 9.04 -36.28
C ASN A 208 1.21 8.92 -36.02
N GLY A 209 0.72 9.45 -34.89
CA GLY A 209 -0.69 9.39 -34.49
C GLY A 209 -1.15 8.02 -33.97
N ARG A 210 -0.23 7.09 -33.67
CA ARG A 210 -0.55 5.78 -33.13
C ARG A 210 -0.54 5.81 -31.60
N PRO A 211 -1.46 5.09 -30.92
CA PRO A 211 -1.44 4.98 -29.46
C PRO A 211 -0.08 4.51 -28.96
N HIS A 212 0.33 5.05 -27.81
CA HIS A 212 1.57 4.62 -27.17
C HIS A 212 1.52 3.14 -26.80
N HIS A 213 2.63 2.43 -27.03
CA HIS A 213 2.76 1.04 -26.61
C HIS A 213 2.74 0.93 -25.08
N PRO A 214 2.05 -0.07 -24.51
CA PRO A 214 2.13 -0.40 -23.10
C PRO A 214 3.58 -0.69 -22.68
N ARG A 215 3.92 -0.34 -21.43
CA ARG A 215 5.19 -0.71 -20.83
C ARG A 215 4.94 -1.58 -19.61
N GLN A 216 5.72 -2.65 -19.49
CA GLN A 216 5.63 -3.57 -18.37
C GLN A 216 6.45 -3.09 -17.18
N TYR A 217 5.86 -3.24 -16.00
CA TYR A 217 6.49 -2.97 -14.71
C TYR A 217 6.26 -4.16 -13.78
N SER A 218 7.33 -4.62 -13.15
CA SER A 218 7.23 -5.67 -12.12
C SER A 218 6.45 -5.14 -10.93
N VAL A 219 5.59 -5.98 -10.37
CA VAL A 219 4.85 -5.67 -9.16
C VAL A 219 5.81 -5.62 -7.97
N ALA A 220 5.64 -4.63 -7.11
CA ALA A 220 6.49 -4.37 -5.95
C ALA A 220 5.78 -4.63 -4.61
N SER A 221 4.50 -5.00 -4.65
CA SER A 221 3.70 -5.40 -3.49
C SER A 221 3.47 -6.90 -3.45
N PRO A 222 3.25 -7.47 -2.26
CA PRO A 222 2.83 -8.86 -2.14
C PRO A 222 1.41 -9.08 -2.69
N ARG A 223 1.00 -10.34 -2.83
CA ARG A 223 -0.30 -10.76 -3.38
C ARG A 223 -1.52 -10.33 -2.59
N ASN A 224 -1.35 -9.95 -1.34
CA ASN A 224 -2.41 -9.40 -0.50
C ASN A 224 -2.56 -7.88 -0.62
N GLY A 225 -1.80 -7.26 -1.51
CA GLY A 225 -1.79 -5.83 -1.78
C GLY A 225 -0.73 -5.07 -1.00
N GLU A 226 -0.46 -3.84 -1.39
CA GLU A 226 0.37 -2.90 -0.62
C GLU A 226 -0.32 -2.57 0.71
N ARG A 227 -1.62 -2.38 0.68
CA ARG A 227 -2.49 -2.37 1.85
C ARG A 227 -3.22 -3.71 1.93
N PRO A 228 -2.96 -4.56 2.94
CA PRO A 228 -3.61 -5.84 3.06
C PRO A 228 -5.14 -5.74 3.10
N GLY A 229 -5.83 -6.63 2.36
CA GLY A 229 -7.28 -6.64 2.29
C GLY A 229 -7.90 -5.64 1.31
N TYR A 230 -7.08 -4.80 0.65
CA TYR A 230 -7.51 -3.88 -0.41
C TYR A 230 -7.01 -4.38 -1.77
N ASN A 231 -7.79 -4.10 -2.82
CA ASN A 231 -7.48 -4.52 -4.18
C ASN A 231 -6.48 -3.56 -4.83
N ASN A 232 -5.28 -3.49 -4.29
CA ASN A 232 -4.22 -2.61 -4.77
C ASN A 232 -2.90 -3.36 -4.98
N LEU A 233 -2.02 -2.73 -5.72
CA LEU A 233 -0.64 -3.15 -5.90
C LEU A 233 0.28 -1.95 -6.00
N SER A 234 1.58 -2.18 -5.87
CA SER A 234 2.56 -1.12 -6.07
C SER A 234 3.57 -1.43 -7.18
N LEU A 235 4.16 -0.35 -7.68
CA LEU A 235 5.24 -0.36 -8.67
C LEU A 235 6.43 0.45 -8.15
N THR A 236 7.64 0.05 -8.55
CA THR A 236 8.84 0.87 -8.38
C THR A 236 9.29 1.34 -9.76
N VAL A 237 9.17 2.64 -10.02
CA VAL A 237 9.38 3.22 -11.36
C VAL A 237 10.52 4.23 -11.32
N LYS A 238 11.60 3.97 -12.06
CA LYS A 238 12.65 4.97 -12.32
C LYS A 238 12.22 5.85 -13.49
N ARG A 239 12.23 7.17 -13.30
CA ARG A 239 12.02 8.14 -14.38
C ARG A 239 13.18 8.05 -15.37
N VAL A 240 12.87 7.82 -16.63
CA VAL A 240 13.85 7.74 -17.71
C VAL A 240 14.03 9.11 -18.32
N LEU A 241 15.22 9.67 -18.16
CA LEU A 241 15.65 10.97 -18.69
C LEU A 241 16.81 10.85 -19.69
N GLU A 242 17.45 9.68 -19.75
CA GLU A 242 18.57 9.37 -20.63
C GLU A 242 18.40 7.97 -21.24
N ASP A 243 18.90 7.79 -22.43
CA ASP A 243 19.00 6.46 -23.06
C ASP A 243 20.26 5.70 -22.59
N HIS A 244 20.49 4.53 -23.15
CA HIS A 244 21.63 3.68 -22.79
C HIS A 244 22.99 4.24 -23.24
N GLU A 245 22.99 5.27 -24.08
CA GLU A 245 24.20 6.00 -24.55
C GLU A 245 24.37 7.33 -23.81
N GLY A 246 23.53 7.62 -22.78
CA GLY A 246 23.58 8.86 -22.01
C GLY A 246 23.01 10.08 -22.74
N ARG A 247 22.29 9.88 -23.86
CA ARG A 247 21.65 10.98 -24.57
C ARG A 247 20.32 11.36 -23.90
N PRO A 248 20.00 12.65 -23.77
CA PRO A 248 18.74 13.06 -23.19
C PRO A 248 17.55 12.47 -23.93
N VAL A 249 16.68 11.77 -23.21
CA VAL A 249 15.44 11.21 -23.72
C VAL A 249 14.36 11.30 -22.64
N ARG A 250 13.12 11.49 -23.04
CA ARG A 250 12.00 11.48 -22.11
C ARG A 250 11.20 10.20 -22.30
N GLY A 251 11.41 9.22 -21.45
CA GLY A 251 10.66 7.96 -21.47
C GLY A 251 9.16 8.22 -21.26
N VAL A 252 8.32 7.82 -22.22
CA VAL A 252 6.88 8.15 -22.22
C VAL A 252 6.18 7.61 -20.96
N ALA A 253 6.23 6.32 -20.73
CA ALA A 253 5.49 5.68 -19.64
C ALA A 253 6.06 6.02 -18.25
N SER A 254 7.39 6.05 -18.09
CA SER A 254 8.01 6.35 -16.80
C SER A 254 7.77 7.80 -16.37
N ASN A 255 7.87 8.76 -17.30
CA ASN A 255 7.57 10.16 -16.98
C ASN A 255 6.07 10.37 -16.74
N TYR A 256 5.20 9.68 -17.49
CA TYR A 256 3.77 9.67 -17.22
C TYR A 256 3.50 9.23 -15.78
N LEU A 257 3.95 8.04 -15.40
CA LEU A 257 3.71 7.46 -14.08
C LEU A 257 4.28 8.31 -12.94
N CYS A 258 5.52 8.80 -13.06
CA CYS A 258 6.15 9.62 -12.02
C CYS A 258 5.51 11.02 -11.87
N ASN A 259 4.71 11.47 -12.83
CA ASN A 259 4.01 12.76 -12.79
C ASN A 259 2.55 12.66 -12.35
N LEU A 260 2.04 11.46 -12.06
CA LEU A 260 0.66 11.29 -11.63
C LEU A 260 0.46 11.78 -10.21
N ASP A 261 -0.66 12.44 -9.99
CA ASP A 261 -1.14 12.84 -8.68
C ASP A 261 -2.09 11.77 -8.08
N ILE A 262 -2.27 11.83 -6.76
CA ILE A 262 -3.25 10.98 -6.09
C ILE A 262 -4.66 11.30 -6.62
N GLY A 263 -5.39 10.24 -7.01
CA GLY A 263 -6.71 10.34 -7.64
C GLY A 263 -6.70 10.17 -9.16
N ASP A 264 -5.54 10.31 -9.80
CA ASP A 264 -5.42 10.11 -11.25
C ASP A 264 -5.75 8.68 -11.65
N LYS A 265 -6.20 8.53 -12.91
CA LYS A 265 -6.60 7.25 -13.48
C LYS A 265 -5.53 6.71 -14.43
N VAL A 266 -5.23 5.42 -14.28
CA VAL A 266 -4.23 4.71 -15.07
C VAL A 266 -4.88 3.53 -15.76
N GLN A 267 -4.65 3.40 -17.07
CA GLN A 267 -5.08 2.23 -17.83
C GLN A 267 -4.02 1.12 -17.69
N VAL A 268 -4.45 -0.06 -17.26
CA VAL A 268 -3.62 -1.20 -16.95
C VAL A 268 -4.07 -2.42 -17.71
N ILE A 269 -3.12 -3.25 -18.13
CA ILE A 269 -3.32 -4.57 -18.75
C ILE A 269 -2.47 -5.62 -18.02
N GLY A 270 -2.77 -6.87 -18.19
CA GLY A 270 -2.06 -7.97 -17.56
C GLY A 270 -2.97 -8.82 -16.67
N PRO A 271 -2.45 -9.44 -15.60
CA PRO A 271 -1.03 -9.53 -15.28
C PRO A 271 -0.23 -10.34 -16.32
N PHE A 272 1.11 -10.24 -16.27
CA PHE A 272 2.03 -10.95 -17.16
C PHE A 272 3.07 -11.71 -16.35
N GLY A 273 3.57 -12.81 -16.94
CA GLY A 273 4.66 -13.60 -16.39
C GLY A 273 4.19 -14.80 -15.55
N ALA A 274 4.87 -15.93 -15.77
CA ALA A 274 4.63 -17.17 -15.04
C ALA A 274 5.95 -17.83 -14.57
N SER A 275 7.11 -17.34 -15.05
CA SER A 275 8.41 -17.99 -14.81
C SER A 275 9.17 -17.42 -13.60
N PHE A 276 8.79 -16.26 -13.12
CA PHE A 276 9.47 -15.59 -11.99
C PHE A 276 8.63 -15.58 -10.70
N LEU A 277 7.72 -16.54 -10.58
CA LEU A 277 6.89 -16.68 -9.37
C LEU A 277 7.70 -17.25 -8.21
N MET A 278 7.26 -16.97 -6.98
CA MET A 278 7.83 -17.60 -5.79
C MET A 278 7.76 -19.13 -5.91
N PRO A 279 8.84 -19.84 -5.55
CA PRO A 279 8.82 -21.30 -5.51
C PRO A 279 7.76 -21.81 -4.54
N ASN A 280 6.99 -22.81 -4.95
CA ASN A 280 5.97 -23.44 -4.10
C ASN A 280 6.55 -24.49 -3.14
N HIS A 281 7.72 -24.19 -2.56
CA HIS A 281 8.43 -25.05 -1.63
C HIS A 281 8.74 -24.31 -0.33
N PRO A 282 7.98 -24.53 0.75
CA PRO A 282 8.10 -23.76 2.00
C PRO A 282 9.49 -23.87 2.69
N LYS A 283 10.30 -24.85 2.30
CA LYS A 283 11.64 -25.08 2.87
C LYS A 283 12.79 -24.69 1.93
N SER A 284 12.49 -24.00 0.84
CA SER A 284 13.53 -23.51 -0.08
C SER A 284 14.31 -22.37 0.55
N HIS A 285 15.64 -22.43 0.42
CA HIS A 285 16.49 -21.27 0.68
C HIS A 285 16.55 -20.42 -0.57
N ILE A 286 16.18 -19.14 -0.47
CA ILE A 286 16.14 -18.21 -1.58
C ILE A 286 17.19 -17.13 -1.36
N VAL A 287 18.02 -16.89 -2.38
CA VAL A 287 18.95 -15.76 -2.43
C VAL A 287 18.43 -14.79 -3.49
N MET A 288 18.15 -13.56 -3.07
CA MET A 288 17.66 -12.51 -3.95
C MET A 288 18.78 -11.50 -4.21
N ILE A 289 19.11 -11.30 -5.50
CA ILE A 289 20.15 -10.35 -5.91
C ILE A 289 19.52 -9.37 -6.90
N CYS A 290 19.56 -8.09 -6.56
CA CYS A 290 19.00 -7.04 -7.41
C CYS A 290 19.82 -5.76 -7.33
N THR A 291 19.56 -4.85 -8.28
CA THR A 291 20.07 -3.48 -8.29
C THR A 291 18.97 -2.54 -8.80
N GLY A 292 18.95 -1.32 -8.30
CA GLY A 292 17.97 -0.31 -8.71
C GLY A 292 16.52 -0.78 -8.61
N THR A 293 15.73 -0.54 -9.66
CA THR A 293 14.31 -0.97 -9.70
C THR A 293 14.10 -2.47 -9.81
N GLY A 294 15.17 -3.27 -9.99
CA GLY A 294 15.11 -4.72 -9.85
C GLY A 294 14.74 -5.19 -8.45
N SER A 295 14.79 -4.29 -7.45
CA SER A 295 14.29 -4.54 -6.10
C SER A 295 12.77 -4.72 -6.01
N ALA A 296 11.99 -4.24 -7.00
CA ALA A 296 10.53 -4.31 -7.00
C ALA A 296 9.99 -5.74 -6.78
N PRO A 297 10.30 -6.74 -7.61
CA PRO A 297 9.81 -8.09 -7.37
C PRO A 297 10.39 -8.73 -6.10
N MET A 298 11.59 -8.35 -5.67
CA MET A 298 12.18 -8.86 -4.43
C MET A 298 11.40 -8.35 -3.21
N ARG A 299 11.05 -7.07 -3.20
CA ARG A 299 10.18 -6.47 -2.18
C ARG A 299 8.80 -7.15 -2.14
N ALA A 300 8.24 -7.48 -3.29
CA ALA A 300 6.96 -8.19 -3.35
C ALA A 300 7.02 -9.59 -2.71
N MET A 301 8.19 -10.23 -2.72
CA MET A 301 8.43 -11.60 -2.24
C MET A 301 8.83 -11.68 -0.76
N THR A 302 9.13 -10.56 -0.13
CA THR A 302 9.54 -10.50 1.30
C THR A 302 8.42 -10.03 2.20
#